data_516b1b0ab675d21994078fba35713cf5
#
_entry.id   516b1b0ab675d21994078fba35713cf5
#
_cell.length_a   1.000
_cell.length_b   1.000
_cell.length_c   1.000
_cell.angle_alpha   90.00
_cell.angle_beta   90.00
_cell.angle_gamma   90.00
#
_symmetry.space_group_name_H-M   'P 1'
#
loop_
_entity.id
_entity.type
_entity.pdbx_description
1 polymer ?
#
loop_
_entity_poly.entity_id
_entity_poly.type
_entity_poly.pdbx_seq_one_letter_code
_entity_poly.pdbx_strand_id
1 'polypeptide(L)'
;MTIKFSEDLVPLTDLKVNPGRVVKHAAESHRPVLLTSRGRGVAVVQSVADYEKVQAEISFMHAVITGLADLDAGREIAIEDARARLGL
;
A
#
# COMPACT_ATOMS: atom_id res chain seq x y z
N MET A 1 -2.15 -6.20 -2.57
CA MET A 1 -3.39 -5.92 -3.29
C MET A 1 -3.14 -5.88 -4.79
N THR A 2 -4.08 -6.39 -5.57
CA THR A 2 -3.92 -6.50 -7.02
C THR A 2 -4.99 -5.67 -7.71
N ILE A 3 -4.59 -4.82 -8.66
CA ILE A 3 -5.51 -4.04 -9.47
C ILE A 3 -6.16 -4.97 -10.50
N LYS A 4 -7.49 -4.92 -10.59
CA LYS A 4 -8.23 -5.61 -11.65
C LYS A 4 -8.40 -4.67 -12.84
N PHE A 5 -7.72 -4.95 -13.92
CA PHE A 5 -7.72 -4.08 -15.10
C PHE A 5 -9.10 -3.85 -15.71
N SER A 6 -10.05 -4.76 -15.49
CA SER A 6 -11.42 -4.61 -15.99
C SER A 6 -12.31 -3.71 -15.13
N GLU A 7 -11.95 -3.49 -13.86
CA GLU A 7 -12.81 -2.79 -12.89
C GLU A 7 -12.13 -1.60 -12.22
N ASP A 8 -10.81 -1.65 -12.13
CA ASP A 8 -10.04 -0.71 -11.29
C ASP A 8 -9.26 0.33 -12.12
N LEU A 9 -9.53 0.43 -13.41
CA LEU A 9 -8.98 1.47 -14.27
C LEU A 9 -10.01 2.55 -14.48
N VAL A 10 -9.69 3.77 -14.09
CA VAL A 10 -10.60 4.91 -14.17
C VAL A 10 -9.88 6.08 -14.84
N PRO A 11 -10.44 6.67 -15.90
CA PRO A 11 -9.88 7.89 -16.46
C PRO A 11 -9.88 9.02 -15.44
N LEU A 12 -8.85 9.83 -15.46
CA LEU A 12 -8.73 10.99 -14.55
C LEU A 12 -9.93 11.93 -14.65
N THR A 13 -10.52 12.05 -15.84
CA THR A 13 -11.72 12.86 -16.05
C THR A 13 -12.90 12.38 -15.23
N ASP A 14 -13.04 11.07 -15.03
CA ASP A 14 -14.12 10.51 -14.21
C ASP A 14 -13.95 10.89 -12.73
N LEU A 15 -12.72 10.95 -12.24
CA LEU A 15 -12.45 11.41 -10.90
C LEU A 15 -12.85 12.89 -10.72
N LYS A 16 -12.59 13.73 -11.72
CA LYS A 16 -12.96 15.14 -11.68
C LYS A 16 -14.48 15.34 -11.67
N VAL A 17 -15.21 14.48 -12.37
CA VAL A 17 -16.68 14.57 -12.44
C VAL A 17 -17.31 14.03 -11.15
N ASN A 18 -16.86 12.89 -10.66
CA ASN A 18 -17.45 12.28 -9.48
C ASN A 18 -16.38 11.60 -8.60
N PRO A 19 -15.62 12.39 -7.82
CA PRO A 19 -14.56 11.84 -6.98
C PRO A 19 -15.09 10.88 -5.92
N GLY A 20 -16.27 11.11 -5.37
CA GLY A 20 -16.86 10.24 -4.35
C GLY A 20 -17.11 8.82 -4.83
N ARG A 21 -17.53 8.65 -6.08
CA ARG A 21 -17.75 7.32 -6.68
C ARG A 21 -16.44 6.52 -6.76
N VAL A 22 -15.38 7.18 -7.19
CA VAL A 22 -14.07 6.52 -7.32
C VAL A 22 -13.51 6.11 -5.97
N VAL A 23 -13.60 7.00 -4.99
CA VAL A 23 -13.15 6.72 -3.61
C VAL A 23 -13.97 5.59 -3.00
N LYS A 24 -15.30 5.61 -3.18
CA LYS A 24 -16.19 4.56 -2.70
C LYS A 24 -15.84 3.20 -3.31
N HIS A 25 -15.58 3.14 -4.61
CA HIS A 25 -15.18 1.90 -5.26
C HIS A 25 -13.86 1.37 -4.66
N ALA A 26 -12.86 2.22 -4.47
CA ALA A 26 -11.60 1.82 -3.87
C ALA A 26 -11.81 1.27 -2.44
N ALA A 27 -12.65 1.93 -1.65
CA ALA A 27 -12.92 1.52 -0.28
C ALA A 27 -13.69 0.20 -0.20
N GLU A 28 -14.74 0.03 -1.01
CA GLU A 28 -15.58 -1.17 -0.98
C GLU A 28 -14.88 -2.39 -1.57
N SER A 29 -14.10 -2.21 -2.62
CA SER A 29 -13.38 -3.31 -3.27
C SER A 29 -12.12 -3.72 -2.51
N HIS A 30 -11.60 -2.88 -1.62
CA HIS A 30 -10.30 -3.04 -0.96
C HIS A 30 -9.15 -3.20 -1.96
N ARG A 31 -9.29 -2.61 -3.13
CA ARG A 31 -8.27 -2.61 -4.18
C ARG A 31 -7.92 -1.18 -4.58
N PRO A 32 -6.66 -0.92 -4.90
CA PRO A 32 -6.30 0.39 -5.44
C PRO A 32 -6.93 0.58 -6.83
N VAL A 33 -7.34 1.81 -7.12
CA VAL A 33 -7.86 2.23 -8.42
C VAL A 33 -6.77 2.97 -9.15
N LEU A 34 -6.42 2.54 -10.36
CA LEU A 34 -5.45 3.21 -11.20
C LEU A 34 -6.14 4.32 -12.00
N LEU A 35 -5.70 5.54 -11.79
CA LEU A 35 -6.16 6.69 -12.59
C LEU A 35 -5.30 6.81 -13.84
N THR A 36 -5.95 6.93 -14.97
CA THR A 36 -5.27 7.04 -16.26
C THR A 36 -5.52 8.39 -16.92
N SER A 37 -4.54 8.84 -17.67
CA SER A 37 -4.66 10.03 -18.53
C SER A 37 -3.91 9.74 -19.83
N ARG A 38 -4.59 9.94 -20.96
CA ARG A 38 -4.00 9.70 -22.29
C ARG A 38 -3.39 8.30 -22.43
N GLY A 39 -4.05 7.29 -21.88
CA GLY A 39 -3.59 5.90 -21.96
C GLY A 39 -2.46 5.54 -20.99
N ARG A 40 -2.11 6.43 -20.07
CA ARG A 40 -1.05 6.20 -19.08
C ARG A 40 -1.59 6.23 -17.66
N GLY A 41 -1.07 5.37 -16.79
CA GLY A 41 -1.33 5.46 -15.36
C GLY A 41 -0.62 6.66 -14.76
N VAL A 42 -1.36 7.53 -14.08
CA VAL A 42 -0.81 8.77 -13.51
C VAL A 42 -0.91 8.83 -11.99
N ALA A 43 -1.83 8.10 -11.38
CA ALA A 43 -2.03 8.10 -9.94
C ALA A 43 -2.79 6.86 -9.49
N VAL A 44 -2.80 6.64 -8.20
CA VAL A 44 -3.55 5.55 -7.57
C VAL A 44 -4.45 6.13 -6.48
N VAL A 45 -5.70 5.70 -6.44
CA VAL A 45 -6.64 6.00 -5.35
C VAL A 45 -6.81 4.75 -4.51
N GLN A 46 -6.61 4.91 -3.21
CA GLN A 46 -6.74 3.81 -2.26
C GLN A 46 -7.37 4.35 -0.98
N SER A 47 -8.20 3.55 -0.31
CA SER A 47 -8.72 3.98 0.98
C SER A 47 -7.57 4.08 2.00
N VAL A 48 -7.72 5.01 2.95
CA VAL A 48 -6.72 5.18 4.01
C VAL A 48 -6.54 3.90 4.82
N ALA A 49 -7.65 3.22 5.13
CA ALA A 49 -7.59 1.97 5.87
C ALA A 49 -6.79 0.88 5.15
N ASP A 50 -6.99 0.74 3.83
CA ASP A 50 -6.25 -0.25 3.04
C ASP A 50 -4.78 0.13 2.89
N TYR A 51 -4.49 1.41 2.72
CA TYR A 51 -3.11 1.91 2.66
C TYR A 51 -2.36 1.63 3.97
N GLU A 52 -2.98 1.96 5.10
CA GLU A 52 -2.36 1.72 6.42
C GLU A 52 -2.15 0.24 6.69
N LYS A 53 -3.10 -0.61 6.29
CA LYS A 53 -2.98 -2.06 6.42
C LYS A 53 -1.78 -2.61 5.65
N VAL A 54 -1.60 -2.19 4.41
CA VAL A 54 -0.46 -2.61 3.58
C VAL A 54 0.85 -2.13 4.18
N GLN A 55 0.91 -0.88 4.64
CA GLN A 55 2.11 -0.35 5.28
C GLN A 55 2.46 -1.10 6.56
N ALA A 56 1.47 -1.46 7.36
CA ALA A 56 1.69 -2.26 8.57
C ALA A 56 2.23 -3.66 8.23
N GLU A 57 1.70 -4.30 7.20
CA GLU A 57 2.17 -5.61 6.73
C GLU A 57 3.63 -5.54 6.25
N ILE A 58 3.98 -4.51 5.49
CA ILE A 58 5.35 -4.30 5.02
C ILE A 58 6.31 -4.08 6.20
N SER A 59 5.94 -3.25 7.16
CA SER A 59 6.74 -3.00 8.36
C SER A 59 6.96 -4.27 9.18
N PHE A 60 5.90 -5.07 9.33
CA PHE A 60 5.99 -6.35 10.03
C PHE A 60 6.94 -7.32 9.32
N MET A 61 6.84 -7.45 8.01
CA MET A 61 7.72 -8.31 7.22
C MET A 61 9.18 -7.88 7.32
N HIS A 62 9.44 -6.58 7.28
CA HIS A 62 10.80 -6.05 7.47
C HIS A 62 11.35 -6.40 8.85
N ALA A 63 10.54 -6.29 9.90
CA ALA A 63 10.94 -6.66 11.26
C ALA A 63 11.30 -8.15 11.35
N VAL A 64 10.50 -9.01 10.76
CA VAL A 64 10.75 -10.47 10.73
C VAL A 64 12.05 -10.79 10.00
N ILE A 65 12.24 -10.23 8.81
CA ILE A 65 13.44 -10.46 8.00
C ILE A 65 14.69 -9.96 8.74
N THR A 66 14.63 -8.77 9.32
CA THR A 66 15.75 -8.20 10.09
C THR A 66 16.08 -9.07 11.30
N GLY A 67 15.07 -9.52 12.04
CA GLY A 67 15.26 -10.40 13.19
C GLY A 67 15.90 -11.73 12.81
N LEU A 68 15.46 -12.36 11.74
CA LEU A 68 16.04 -13.59 11.24
C LEU A 68 17.48 -13.42 10.79
N ALA A 69 17.78 -12.35 10.06
CA ALA A 69 19.14 -12.06 9.60
C ALA A 69 20.09 -11.85 10.77
N ASP A 70 19.65 -11.16 11.82
CA ASP A 70 20.49 -10.93 13.01
C ASP A 70 20.70 -12.21 13.83
N LEU A 71 19.69 -13.09 13.88
CA LEU A 71 19.87 -14.40 14.51
C LEU A 71 20.87 -15.27 13.76
N ASP A 72 20.81 -15.28 12.43
CA ASP A 72 21.77 -15.99 11.58
C ASP A 72 23.18 -15.46 11.76
N ALA A 73 23.33 -14.17 12.01
CA ALA A 73 24.61 -13.54 12.27
C ALA A 73 25.10 -13.72 13.72
N GLY A 74 24.32 -14.41 14.56
CA GLY A 74 24.63 -14.59 15.98
C GLY A 74 24.46 -13.33 16.81
N ARG A 75 23.64 -12.41 16.37
CA ARG A 75 23.38 -11.13 17.04
C ARG A 75 22.03 -11.15 17.72
N GLU A 76 21.99 -10.53 18.90
CA GLU A 76 20.73 -10.23 19.55
C GLU A 76 20.31 -8.80 19.16
N ILE A 77 19.03 -8.63 18.86
CA ILE A 77 18.45 -7.32 18.59
C ILE A 77 17.53 -6.92 19.71
N ALA A 78 17.78 -5.73 20.30
CA ALA A 78 16.81 -5.09 21.18
C ALA A 78 15.62 -4.58 20.36
N ILE A 79 14.43 -4.56 20.99
CA ILE A 79 13.20 -4.08 20.32
C ILE A 79 13.38 -2.64 19.84
N GLU A 80 14.06 -1.80 20.62
CA GLU A 80 14.33 -0.41 20.27
C GLU A 80 15.21 -0.30 19.02
N ASP A 81 16.21 -1.15 18.87
CA ASP A 81 17.07 -1.16 17.69
C ASP A 81 16.30 -1.58 16.45
N ALA A 82 15.41 -2.56 16.58
CA ALA A 82 14.55 -2.98 15.47
C ALA A 82 13.62 -1.84 15.03
N ARG A 83 13.04 -1.12 15.99
CA ARG A 83 12.21 0.06 15.69
C ARG A 83 12.99 1.16 14.98
N ALA A 84 14.19 1.44 15.44
CA ALA A 84 15.04 2.47 14.83
C ALA A 84 15.36 2.12 13.38
N ARG A 85 15.66 0.85 13.09
CA ARG A 85 15.93 0.37 11.72
C ARG A 85 14.73 0.47 10.80
N LEU A 86 13.52 0.32 11.35
CA LEU A 86 12.28 0.41 10.58
C LEU A 86 11.74 1.83 10.48
N GLY A 87 12.29 2.78 11.20
CA GLY A 87 11.80 4.14 11.25
C GLY A 87 10.50 4.30 12.03
N LEU A 88 10.25 3.42 12.97
CA LEU A 88 9.03 3.43 13.78
C LEU A 88 9.19 4.24 15.07
#